data_fbae6a9312662c2b0867ad698c54ca0e
#
_entry.id   fbae6a9312662c2b0867ad698c54ca0e
#
_cell.length_a   1.000
_cell.length_b   1.000
_cell.length_c   1.000
_cell.angle_alpha   90.00
_cell.angle_beta   90.00
_cell.angle_gamma   90.00
#
_symmetry.space_group_name_H-M   'P 1'
#
loop_
_entity.id
_entity.type
_entity.pdbx_description
1 polymer ?
#
loop_
_entity_poly.entity_id
_entity_poly.type
_entity_poly.pdbx_seq_one_letter_code
_entity_poly.pdbx_strand_id
1 'polypeptide(L)'
;MTETLPLTAPRYTGALPPTRFNMAQYCLEAAAGATPEKIALRVVHDLAAPAEAAESWTYGGLEKAVRAVAAGLLESGLKPGERLMIRLPNTSDYALLFFGALAAGIVPLPASAQLTAREANFLLADSGARAVALGEGMEIEAAETQVLTSADIARFKQGAPLGSYAATRADDPAYLVYTSGTSGNPKGVLHAHRAAWGRRPMYQGWYGIGPEDVMLHAGAFNWTYTLGVGLTDPWANGASTVLYTGEKNVQVWGELMARYDATLFAAVPSLYRQILKYCDTELIRGSKLRHGLTAGEALPEPLLEEWRARTGSELYEALGMSECSTYVSTGPGMDIRAGSPGKPQEGRAVAILPVVEGSDPLPRGEDGLLAVHRSDPGLMLGYWNRPEEEAEVFRGEWFIGGDIAALDEDGYLWYRGRADDVMNAMGYRVSPMEVEAALAPHPGIGEVAVTELKVRADVSVIAAFVVPAEGAVRDAKSILDFAAAALAGYKRPREIIFVENLPRTANGKVQRKVLAERYRRI
;
A
#
# COMPACT_ATOMS: atom_id res chain seq x y z
N MET A 1 36.37 -2.70 32.00
CA MET A 1 34.91 -2.71 31.84
C MET A 1 34.53 -1.39 31.20
N THR A 2 34.36 -1.39 29.89
CA THR A 2 33.86 -0.26 29.12
C THR A 2 32.34 -0.22 29.34
N GLU A 3 31.87 0.74 30.12
CA GLU A 3 30.44 1.07 30.17
C GLU A 3 29.98 1.42 28.74
N THR A 4 29.28 0.50 28.12
CA THR A 4 28.46 0.80 26.94
C THR A 4 27.33 1.70 27.42
N LEU A 5 27.41 2.99 27.10
CA LEU A 5 26.27 3.91 27.21
C LEU A 5 25.06 3.26 26.54
N PRO A 6 23.88 3.26 27.17
CA PRO A 6 22.67 2.75 26.54
C PRO A 6 22.49 3.51 25.21
N LEU A 7 22.44 2.78 24.11
CA LEU A 7 22.06 3.32 22.80
C LEU A 7 20.68 3.97 22.99
N THR A 8 20.64 5.30 22.99
CA THR A 8 19.35 6.01 22.94
C THR A 8 18.61 5.52 21.72
N ALA A 9 17.39 5.00 21.91
CA ALA A 9 16.57 4.49 20.82
C ALA A 9 16.51 5.54 19.69
N PRO A 10 16.77 5.14 18.43
CA PRO A 10 16.74 6.08 17.33
C PRO A 10 15.35 6.73 17.26
N ARG A 11 15.31 8.04 17.03
CA ARG A 11 14.08 8.82 16.83
C ARG A 11 14.05 9.35 15.40
N TYR A 12 12.87 9.75 14.95
CA TYR A 12 12.75 10.46 13.68
C TYR A 12 13.61 11.73 13.69
N THR A 13 14.48 11.85 12.69
CA THR A 13 15.44 12.97 12.57
C THR A 13 15.10 13.94 11.43
N GLY A 14 14.05 13.65 10.65
CA GLY A 14 13.58 14.54 9.60
C GLY A 14 12.86 15.77 10.14
N ALA A 15 12.55 16.71 9.27
CA ALA A 15 11.78 17.90 9.63
C ALA A 15 10.38 17.53 10.13
N LEU A 16 9.95 18.13 11.23
CA LEU A 16 8.60 17.95 11.77
C LEU A 16 7.59 18.85 11.04
N PRO A 17 6.31 18.45 10.96
CA PRO A 17 5.26 19.25 10.36
C PRO A 17 5.00 20.53 11.16
N PRO A 18 4.54 21.61 10.52
CA PRO A 18 4.03 22.78 11.23
C PRO A 18 2.85 22.40 12.14
N THR A 19 2.68 23.09 13.27
CA THR A 19 1.59 22.82 14.22
C THR A 19 0.20 22.97 13.57
N ARG A 20 0.02 24.00 12.73
CA ARG A 20 -1.15 24.16 11.86
C ARG A 20 -0.84 23.53 10.52
N PHE A 21 -1.60 22.55 10.14
CA PHE A 21 -1.35 21.79 8.95
C PHE A 21 -2.65 21.17 8.42
N ASN A 22 -3.01 21.50 7.19
CA ASN A 22 -4.10 20.85 6.46
C ASN A 22 -3.51 20.05 5.30
N MET A 23 -3.81 18.77 5.23
CA MET A 23 -3.25 17.87 4.22
C MET A 23 -3.62 18.29 2.80
N ALA A 24 -4.86 18.72 2.54
CA ALA A 24 -5.26 19.16 1.20
C ALA A 24 -4.54 20.45 0.79
N GLN A 25 -4.41 21.41 1.71
CA GLN A 25 -3.64 22.63 1.49
C GLN A 25 -2.18 22.32 1.14
N TYR A 26 -1.54 21.44 1.92
CA TYR A 26 -0.16 21.02 1.70
C TYR A 26 0.07 20.44 0.30
N CYS A 27 -0.87 19.62 -0.19
CA CYS A 27 -0.73 18.96 -1.49
C CYS A 27 -1.00 19.90 -2.68
N LEU A 28 -1.84 20.92 -2.54
CA LEU A 28 -2.38 21.64 -3.70
C LEU A 28 -1.99 23.12 -3.77
N GLU A 29 -1.96 23.84 -2.64
CA GLU A 29 -1.88 25.30 -2.64
C GLU A 29 -0.61 25.84 -3.29
N ALA A 30 0.54 25.23 -2.99
CA ALA A 30 1.83 25.71 -3.51
C ALA A 30 1.89 25.62 -5.04
N ALA A 31 1.50 24.49 -5.60
CA ALA A 31 1.50 24.27 -7.05
C ALA A 31 0.40 25.08 -7.75
N ALA A 32 -0.79 25.19 -7.14
CA ALA A 32 -1.88 26.03 -7.65
C ALA A 32 -1.49 27.52 -7.71
N GLY A 33 -0.71 27.99 -6.74
CA GLY A 33 -0.19 29.36 -6.74
C GLY A 33 0.96 29.60 -7.72
N ALA A 34 1.88 28.64 -7.83
CA ALA A 34 3.09 28.79 -8.65
C ALA A 34 2.85 28.48 -10.14
N THR A 35 2.06 27.44 -10.44
CA THR A 35 1.82 26.93 -11.80
C THR A 35 0.34 26.58 -12.01
N PRO A 36 -0.59 27.54 -11.91
CA PRO A 36 -2.04 27.28 -11.92
C PRO A 36 -2.53 26.59 -13.19
N GLU A 37 -1.90 26.84 -14.34
CA GLU A 37 -2.29 26.29 -15.65
C GLU A 37 -1.68 24.91 -15.92
N LYS A 38 -0.73 24.46 -15.09
CA LYS A 38 -0.14 23.14 -15.24
C LYS A 38 -1.18 22.05 -14.94
N ILE A 39 -1.17 20.97 -15.74
CA ILE A 39 -2.05 19.82 -15.51
C ILE A 39 -1.60 19.10 -14.22
N ALA A 40 -2.52 18.98 -13.26
CA ALA A 40 -2.36 18.21 -12.04
C ALA A 40 -2.89 16.77 -12.20
N LEU A 41 -4.02 16.61 -12.91
CA LEU A 41 -4.69 15.33 -13.08
C LEU A 41 -5.23 15.19 -14.51
N ARG A 42 -4.96 14.03 -15.12
CA ARG A 42 -5.66 13.53 -16.31
C ARG A 42 -6.40 12.25 -15.97
N VAL A 43 -7.67 12.17 -16.39
CA VAL A 43 -8.48 10.95 -16.28
C VAL A 43 -8.79 10.44 -17.67
N VAL A 44 -8.28 9.26 -17.98
CA VAL A 44 -8.45 8.61 -19.28
C VAL A 44 -9.59 7.62 -19.18
N HIS A 45 -10.72 7.93 -19.79
CA HIS A 45 -11.93 7.09 -19.75
C HIS A 45 -11.94 6.08 -20.90
N ASP A 46 -11.39 6.45 -22.04
CA ASP A 46 -11.30 5.61 -23.22
C ASP A 46 -9.94 5.82 -23.92
N LEU A 47 -9.18 4.74 -23.99
CA LEU A 47 -7.86 4.79 -24.64
C LEU A 47 -7.94 4.83 -26.17
N ALA A 48 -9.07 4.43 -26.78
CA ALA A 48 -9.31 4.57 -28.21
C ALA A 48 -9.55 6.03 -28.65
N ALA A 49 -9.97 6.90 -27.71
CA ALA A 49 -10.12 8.32 -27.97
C ALA A 49 -8.77 9.04 -28.09
N PRO A 50 -8.70 10.19 -28.79
CA PRO A 50 -7.50 11.03 -28.82
C PRO A 50 -7.03 11.44 -27.42
N ALA A 51 -5.73 11.65 -27.23
CA ALA A 51 -5.16 11.99 -25.91
C ALA A 51 -5.76 13.28 -25.30
N GLU A 52 -6.13 14.23 -26.16
CA GLU A 52 -6.75 15.52 -25.81
C GLU A 52 -8.19 15.37 -25.28
N ALA A 53 -8.83 14.23 -25.53
CA ALA A 53 -10.16 13.91 -25.03
C ALA A 53 -10.15 13.46 -23.55
N ALA A 54 -8.98 13.22 -22.97
CA ALA A 54 -8.87 12.91 -21.55
C ALA A 54 -9.37 14.09 -20.70
N GLU A 55 -10.17 13.79 -19.68
CA GLU A 55 -10.57 14.76 -18.69
C GLU A 55 -9.32 15.34 -18.01
N SER A 56 -9.18 16.66 -18.01
CA SER A 56 -7.97 17.32 -17.54
C SER A 56 -8.28 18.39 -16.51
N TRP A 57 -7.54 18.38 -15.41
CA TRP A 57 -7.61 19.35 -14.35
C TRP A 57 -6.26 20.04 -14.19
N THR A 58 -6.25 21.36 -14.34
CA THR A 58 -5.07 22.15 -13.99
C THR A 58 -4.97 22.31 -12.47
N TYR A 59 -3.81 22.64 -11.94
CA TYR A 59 -3.63 22.87 -10.49
C TYR A 59 -4.58 23.93 -9.95
N GLY A 60 -4.73 25.06 -10.64
CA GLY A 60 -5.66 26.11 -10.24
C GLY A 60 -7.12 25.67 -10.30
N GLY A 61 -7.49 24.93 -11.36
CA GLY A 61 -8.83 24.38 -11.52
C GLY A 61 -9.16 23.32 -10.48
N LEU A 62 -8.23 22.40 -10.22
CA LEU A 62 -8.36 21.32 -9.23
C LEU A 62 -8.49 21.87 -7.81
N GLU A 63 -7.61 22.80 -7.41
CA GLU A 63 -7.62 23.43 -6.09
C GLU A 63 -8.93 24.19 -5.83
N LYS A 64 -9.39 24.95 -6.83
CA LYS A 64 -10.68 25.64 -6.77
C LYS A 64 -11.84 24.66 -6.61
N ALA A 65 -11.86 23.56 -7.37
CA ALA A 65 -12.90 22.54 -7.29
C ALA A 65 -12.88 21.79 -5.94
N VAL A 66 -11.70 21.46 -5.40
CA VAL A 66 -11.55 20.88 -4.06
C VAL A 66 -12.17 21.78 -2.99
N ARG A 67 -11.89 23.10 -3.03
CA ARG A 67 -12.51 24.05 -2.08
C ARG A 67 -14.01 24.24 -2.31
N ALA A 68 -14.49 24.14 -3.54
CA ALA A 68 -15.91 24.17 -3.84
C ALA A 68 -16.64 22.92 -3.30
N VAL A 69 -16.04 21.74 -3.49
CA VAL A 69 -16.56 20.50 -2.89
C VAL A 69 -16.54 20.57 -1.36
N ALA A 70 -15.51 21.15 -0.76
CA ALA A 70 -15.43 21.37 0.68
C ALA A 70 -16.60 22.26 1.19
N ALA A 71 -16.91 23.35 0.49
CA ALA A 71 -18.06 24.20 0.81
C ALA A 71 -19.37 23.41 0.69
N GLY A 72 -19.57 22.69 -0.42
CA GLY A 72 -20.77 21.87 -0.65
C GLY A 72 -20.98 20.78 0.40
N LEU A 73 -19.89 20.15 0.89
CA LEU A 73 -19.97 19.16 1.98
C LEU A 73 -20.43 19.81 3.29
N LEU A 74 -19.93 20.98 3.64
CA LEU A 74 -20.39 21.73 4.83
C LEU A 74 -21.82 22.20 4.68
N GLU A 75 -22.21 22.71 3.52
CA GLU A 75 -23.60 23.13 3.20
C GLU A 75 -24.58 21.95 3.23
N SER A 76 -24.13 20.74 2.92
CA SER A 76 -24.93 19.52 3.03
C SER A 76 -25.19 19.08 4.48
N GLY A 77 -24.60 19.79 5.46
CA GLY A 77 -24.78 19.55 6.89
C GLY A 77 -23.69 18.75 7.57
N LEU A 78 -22.66 18.30 6.84
CA LEU A 78 -21.49 17.66 7.43
C LEU A 78 -20.66 18.70 8.21
N LYS A 79 -20.04 18.26 9.30
CA LYS A 79 -19.22 19.12 10.18
C LYS A 79 -17.78 18.63 10.23
N PRO A 80 -16.81 19.52 10.50
CA PRO A 80 -15.43 19.10 10.77
C PRO A 80 -15.37 18.02 11.84
N GLY A 81 -14.52 17.00 11.61
CA GLY A 81 -14.38 15.80 12.45
C GLY A 81 -15.40 14.70 12.18
N GLU A 82 -16.48 14.94 11.43
CA GLU A 82 -17.38 13.87 11.00
C GLU A 82 -16.78 13.05 9.86
N ARG A 83 -17.22 11.78 9.70
CA ARG A 83 -16.69 10.86 8.69
C ARG A 83 -17.60 10.85 7.46
N LEU A 84 -16.96 10.91 6.29
CA LEU A 84 -17.57 10.74 4.97
C LEU A 84 -17.01 9.48 4.31
N MET A 85 -17.82 8.45 4.17
CA MET A 85 -17.42 7.28 3.39
C MET A 85 -17.44 7.60 1.89
N ILE A 86 -16.38 7.26 1.17
CA ILE A 86 -16.26 7.44 -0.29
C ILE A 86 -16.20 6.05 -0.92
N ARG A 87 -17.34 5.61 -1.50
CA ARG A 87 -17.46 4.34 -2.24
C ARG A 87 -17.73 4.64 -3.70
N LEU A 88 -16.69 5.05 -4.39
CA LEU A 88 -16.69 5.42 -5.81
C LEU A 88 -15.59 4.63 -6.56
N PRO A 89 -15.72 4.44 -7.87
CA PRO A 89 -14.58 4.03 -8.70
C PRO A 89 -13.51 5.12 -8.72
N ASN A 90 -12.31 4.79 -9.24
CA ASN A 90 -11.22 5.75 -9.41
C ASN A 90 -11.59 6.81 -10.46
N THR A 91 -12.13 7.92 -10.04
CA THR A 91 -12.54 9.04 -10.91
C THR A 91 -12.02 10.36 -10.33
N SER A 92 -12.13 11.46 -11.07
CA SER A 92 -11.87 12.80 -10.53
C SER A 92 -12.77 13.10 -9.33
N ASP A 93 -14.01 12.64 -9.34
CA ASP A 93 -14.94 12.84 -8.22
C ASP A 93 -14.46 12.19 -6.92
N TYR A 94 -13.79 11.03 -7.01
CA TYR A 94 -13.16 10.41 -5.85
C TYR A 94 -12.09 11.32 -5.24
N ALA A 95 -11.18 11.80 -6.10
CA ALA A 95 -10.11 12.68 -5.69
C ALA A 95 -10.64 14.01 -5.10
N LEU A 96 -11.62 14.62 -5.76
CA LEU A 96 -12.25 15.87 -5.33
C LEU A 96 -12.96 15.74 -4.00
N LEU A 97 -13.69 14.62 -3.77
CA LEU A 97 -14.34 14.37 -2.48
C LEU A 97 -13.33 14.09 -1.37
N PHE A 98 -12.28 13.31 -1.64
CA PHE A 98 -11.26 13.00 -0.64
C PHE A 98 -10.54 14.28 -0.18
N PHE A 99 -10.03 15.07 -1.12
CA PHE A 99 -9.35 16.32 -0.79
C PHE A 99 -10.30 17.44 -0.35
N GLY A 100 -11.53 17.46 -0.84
CA GLY A 100 -12.58 18.38 -0.39
C GLY A 100 -12.98 18.15 1.07
N ALA A 101 -13.11 16.88 1.48
CA ALA A 101 -13.36 16.52 2.87
C ALA A 101 -12.18 16.98 3.76
N LEU A 102 -10.93 16.68 3.38
CA LEU A 102 -9.74 17.14 4.09
C LEU A 102 -9.66 18.67 4.18
N ALA A 103 -9.99 19.38 3.09
CA ALA A 103 -10.01 20.84 3.04
C ALA A 103 -11.04 21.45 4.01
N ALA A 104 -12.15 20.75 4.25
CA ALA A 104 -13.20 21.12 5.19
C ALA A 104 -12.94 20.64 6.63
N GLY A 105 -11.88 19.87 6.88
CA GLY A 105 -11.65 19.20 8.18
C GLY A 105 -12.59 18.02 8.46
N ILE A 106 -13.27 17.51 7.44
CA ILE A 106 -14.08 16.29 7.47
C ILE A 106 -13.13 15.11 7.24
N VAL A 107 -13.39 13.96 7.88
CA VAL A 107 -12.57 12.75 7.80
C VAL A 107 -13.08 11.83 6.69
N PRO A 108 -12.48 11.82 5.47
CA PRO A 108 -12.85 10.86 4.44
C PRO A 108 -12.45 9.44 4.84
N LEU A 109 -13.32 8.49 4.50
CA LEU A 109 -13.13 7.06 4.64
C LEU A 109 -13.13 6.45 3.23
N PRO A 110 -11.96 6.22 2.63
CA PRO A 110 -11.81 5.52 1.38
C PRO A 110 -12.34 4.10 1.46
N ALA A 111 -13.33 3.75 0.65
CA ALA A 111 -13.91 2.42 0.59
C ALA A 111 -13.83 1.85 -0.83
N SER A 112 -13.59 0.54 -0.94
CA SER A 112 -13.55 -0.12 -2.25
C SER A 112 -14.93 -0.11 -2.91
N ALA A 113 -14.95 0.23 -4.20
CA ALA A 113 -16.15 0.10 -5.03
C ALA A 113 -16.63 -1.36 -5.16
N GLN A 114 -15.73 -2.33 -4.90
CA GLN A 114 -16.01 -3.76 -5.03
C GLN A 114 -16.63 -4.39 -3.77
N LEU A 115 -16.74 -3.65 -2.66
CA LEU A 115 -17.39 -4.15 -1.45
C LEU A 115 -18.83 -4.55 -1.74
N THR A 116 -19.27 -5.64 -1.12
CA THR A 116 -20.70 -5.97 -1.05
C THR A 116 -21.44 -4.95 -0.19
N ALA A 117 -22.77 -4.89 -0.30
CA ALA A 117 -23.59 -4.03 0.56
C ALA A 117 -23.36 -4.33 2.04
N ARG A 118 -23.25 -5.61 2.41
CA ARG A 118 -22.98 -6.05 3.79
C ARG A 118 -21.66 -5.52 4.33
N GLU A 119 -20.58 -5.63 3.54
CA GLU A 119 -19.26 -5.11 3.94
C GLU A 119 -19.27 -3.58 4.05
N ALA A 120 -19.90 -2.89 3.11
CA ALA A 120 -20.05 -1.44 3.15
C ALA A 120 -20.85 -0.98 4.38
N ASN A 121 -21.94 -1.66 4.71
CA ASN A 121 -22.75 -1.39 5.90
C ASN A 121 -21.97 -1.61 7.20
N PHE A 122 -21.11 -2.63 7.25
CA PHE A 122 -20.20 -2.81 8.39
C PHE A 122 -19.27 -1.59 8.56
N LEU A 123 -18.63 -1.10 7.48
CA LEU A 123 -17.75 0.07 7.56
C LEU A 123 -18.51 1.33 7.99
N LEU A 124 -19.72 1.54 7.49
CA LEU A 124 -20.58 2.66 7.88
C LEU A 124 -20.91 2.63 9.38
N ALA A 125 -21.32 1.47 9.87
CA ALA A 125 -21.69 1.30 11.28
C ALA A 125 -20.47 1.44 12.21
N ASP A 126 -19.36 0.77 11.90
CA ASP A 126 -18.15 0.78 12.73
C ASP A 126 -17.49 2.17 12.76
N SER A 127 -17.42 2.86 11.63
CA SER A 127 -16.86 4.21 11.54
C SER A 127 -17.80 5.29 12.10
N GLY A 128 -19.10 5.04 12.15
CA GLY A 128 -20.12 6.05 12.43
C GLY A 128 -20.12 7.17 11.38
N ALA A 129 -19.92 6.85 10.11
CA ALA A 129 -19.93 7.83 9.03
C ALA A 129 -21.31 8.47 8.88
N ARG A 130 -21.34 9.82 8.83
CA ARG A 130 -22.57 10.61 8.71
C ARG A 130 -23.11 10.65 7.29
N ALA A 131 -22.20 10.53 6.31
CA ALA A 131 -22.58 10.51 4.90
C ALA A 131 -21.77 9.46 4.15
N VAL A 132 -22.29 9.04 3.01
CA VAL A 132 -21.60 8.21 2.03
C VAL A 132 -21.78 8.79 0.64
N ALA A 133 -20.68 8.97 -0.08
CA ALA A 133 -20.69 9.22 -1.51
C ALA A 133 -20.73 7.86 -2.22
N LEU A 134 -21.79 7.64 -2.99
CA LEU A 134 -22.10 6.33 -3.56
C LEU A 134 -22.04 6.38 -5.09
N GLY A 135 -21.27 5.45 -5.68
CA GLY A 135 -21.21 5.27 -7.12
C GLY A 135 -22.51 4.69 -7.70
N GLU A 136 -22.71 4.91 -8.99
CA GLU A 136 -23.88 4.40 -9.71
C GLU A 136 -23.98 2.86 -9.61
N GLY A 137 -25.18 2.35 -9.34
CA GLY A 137 -25.45 0.92 -9.17
C GLY A 137 -24.91 0.30 -7.87
N MET A 138 -24.35 1.10 -6.95
CA MET A 138 -23.94 0.62 -5.64
C MET A 138 -25.04 0.82 -4.61
N GLU A 139 -25.21 -0.15 -3.71
CA GLU A 139 -26.26 -0.15 -2.70
C GLU A 139 -25.70 -0.15 -1.28
N ILE A 140 -26.44 0.47 -0.36
CA ILE A 140 -26.25 0.40 1.09
C ILE A 140 -27.61 0.27 1.76
N GLU A 141 -27.64 -0.33 2.96
CA GLU A 141 -28.86 -0.54 3.74
C GLU A 141 -29.01 0.45 4.92
N ALA A 142 -28.20 1.51 4.96
CA ALA A 142 -28.16 2.43 6.10
C ALA A 142 -29.24 3.52 6.00
N ALA A 143 -30.38 3.32 6.66
CA ALA A 143 -31.53 4.21 6.61
C ALA A 143 -31.29 5.62 7.16
N GLU A 144 -30.29 5.82 8.04
CA GLU A 144 -30.01 7.12 8.68
C GLU A 144 -28.76 7.82 8.11
N THR A 145 -28.04 7.21 7.18
CA THR A 145 -26.83 7.81 6.58
C THR A 145 -27.21 8.64 5.36
N GLN A 146 -26.74 9.88 5.31
CA GLN A 146 -26.92 10.75 4.15
C GLN A 146 -26.19 10.16 2.94
N VAL A 147 -26.90 9.99 1.82
CA VAL A 147 -26.30 9.55 0.55
C VAL A 147 -26.03 10.78 -0.31
N LEU A 148 -24.76 10.94 -0.71
CA LEU A 148 -24.34 11.93 -1.70
C LEU A 148 -24.24 11.24 -3.05
N THR A 149 -25.02 11.75 -4.00
CA THR A 149 -25.11 11.23 -5.37
C THR A 149 -24.13 11.93 -6.31
N SER A 150 -23.94 11.39 -7.52
CA SER A 150 -23.17 12.07 -8.57
C SER A 150 -23.72 13.47 -8.90
N ALA A 151 -25.05 13.68 -8.79
CA ALA A 151 -25.66 14.99 -8.97
C ALA A 151 -25.28 15.98 -7.86
N ASP A 152 -25.18 15.52 -6.61
CA ASP A 152 -24.70 16.34 -5.50
C ASP A 152 -23.24 16.76 -5.71
N ILE A 153 -22.40 15.81 -6.10
CA ILE A 153 -20.97 16.07 -6.37
C ILE A 153 -20.82 17.08 -7.52
N ALA A 154 -21.59 16.91 -8.59
CA ALA A 154 -21.60 17.85 -9.73
C ALA A 154 -22.01 19.26 -9.30
N ARG A 155 -23.04 19.38 -8.43
CA ARG A 155 -23.48 20.66 -7.85
C ARG A 155 -22.38 21.27 -6.98
N PHE A 156 -21.72 20.48 -6.12
CA PHE A 156 -20.64 20.98 -5.27
C PHE A 156 -19.48 21.56 -6.08
N LYS A 157 -19.05 20.87 -7.15
CA LYS A 157 -17.99 21.36 -8.06
C LYS A 157 -18.28 22.71 -8.69
N GLN A 158 -19.56 23.05 -8.88
CA GLN A 158 -20.00 24.31 -9.48
C GLN A 158 -20.24 25.42 -8.44
N GLY A 159 -20.20 25.07 -7.16
CA GLY A 159 -20.41 26.00 -6.06
C GLY A 159 -19.27 27.01 -5.88
N ALA A 160 -19.48 27.98 -5.00
CA ALA A 160 -18.43 28.90 -4.60
C ALA A 160 -17.38 28.15 -3.74
N PRO A 161 -16.07 28.33 -4.00
CA PRO A 161 -15.04 27.71 -3.19
C PRO A 161 -14.98 28.31 -1.78
N LEU A 162 -14.62 27.51 -0.77
CA LEU A 162 -14.27 28.02 0.56
C LEU A 162 -13.21 29.13 0.45
N GLY A 163 -13.35 30.16 1.25
CA GLY A 163 -12.36 31.25 1.32
C GLY A 163 -10.98 30.80 1.83
N SER A 164 -10.95 29.76 2.67
CA SER A 164 -9.73 29.18 3.23
C SER A 164 -9.93 27.70 3.56
N TYR A 165 -8.84 26.94 3.65
CA TYR A 165 -8.84 25.60 4.20
C TYR A 165 -9.18 25.61 5.70
N ALA A 166 -9.74 24.53 6.20
CA ALA A 166 -9.98 24.37 7.64
C ALA A 166 -8.68 24.52 8.43
N ALA A 167 -8.75 25.23 9.55
CA ALA A 167 -7.58 25.49 10.40
C ALA A 167 -7.24 24.27 11.27
N THR A 168 -6.92 23.13 10.64
CA THR A 168 -6.55 21.89 11.31
C THR A 168 -5.12 21.94 11.87
N ARG A 169 -4.89 21.12 12.90
CA ARG A 169 -3.56 20.87 13.45
C ARG A 169 -2.96 19.64 12.75
N ALA A 170 -1.63 19.52 12.84
CA ALA A 170 -0.90 18.38 12.28
C ALA A 170 -1.40 17.02 12.81
N ASP A 171 -1.76 16.98 14.10
CA ASP A 171 -2.23 15.76 14.78
C ASP A 171 -3.76 15.60 14.79
N ASP A 172 -4.51 16.49 14.15
CA ASP A 172 -5.95 16.30 14.01
C ASP A 172 -6.25 15.13 13.06
N PRO A 173 -7.34 14.37 13.28
CA PRO A 173 -7.79 13.33 12.38
C PRO A 173 -7.97 13.83 10.94
N ALA A 174 -7.37 13.13 10.00
CA ALA A 174 -7.42 13.47 8.58
C ALA A 174 -8.22 12.47 7.75
N TYR A 175 -7.89 11.19 7.82
CA TYR A 175 -8.59 10.15 7.07
C TYR A 175 -8.56 8.80 7.79
N LEU A 176 -9.51 7.92 7.46
CA LEU A 176 -9.70 6.62 8.08
C LEU A 176 -9.67 5.53 7.01
N VAL A 177 -8.69 4.61 7.07
CA VAL A 177 -8.56 3.50 6.12
C VAL A 177 -8.80 2.16 6.82
N TYR A 178 -9.68 1.33 6.25
CA TYR A 178 -9.93 0.00 6.79
C TYR A 178 -8.98 -1.04 6.19
N THR A 179 -8.41 -1.86 7.06
CA THR A 179 -7.55 -2.99 6.69
C THR A 179 -8.20 -4.30 7.09
N SER A 180 -7.87 -5.39 6.40
CA SER A 180 -8.28 -6.74 6.82
C SER A 180 -7.56 -7.10 8.12
N GLY A 181 -8.28 -7.10 9.23
CA GLY A 181 -7.75 -7.51 10.54
C GLY A 181 -7.42 -9.02 10.59
N THR A 182 -6.48 -9.39 11.44
CA THR A 182 -6.16 -10.81 11.73
C THR A 182 -7.30 -11.52 12.48
N SER A 183 -8.18 -10.76 13.14
CA SER A 183 -9.35 -11.24 13.90
C SER A 183 -10.61 -11.49 13.05
N GLY A 184 -10.55 -11.30 11.73
CA GLY A 184 -11.66 -11.54 10.80
C GLY A 184 -12.51 -10.31 10.46
N ASN A 185 -12.58 -9.31 11.33
CA ASN A 185 -13.26 -8.04 11.02
C ASN A 185 -12.25 -6.97 10.59
N PRO A 186 -12.58 -6.13 9.60
CA PRO A 186 -11.73 -5.00 9.24
C PRO A 186 -11.55 -4.03 10.41
N LYS A 187 -10.34 -3.45 10.53
CA LYS A 187 -10.06 -2.40 11.51
C LYS A 187 -9.78 -1.07 10.81
N GLY A 188 -10.29 0.01 11.37
CA GLY A 188 -10.04 1.36 10.89
C GLY A 188 -8.71 1.88 11.42
N VAL A 189 -7.80 2.26 10.53
CA VAL A 189 -6.54 2.93 10.83
C VAL A 189 -6.76 4.43 10.67
N LEU A 190 -6.69 5.18 11.77
CA LEU A 190 -6.90 6.63 11.76
C LEU A 190 -5.58 7.36 11.55
N HIS A 191 -5.54 8.16 10.49
CA HIS A 191 -4.39 8.99 10.17
C HIS A 191 -4.62 10.47 10.50
N ALA A 192 -3.56 11.14 10.93
CA ALA A 192 -3.53 12.57 11.13
C ALA A 192 -3.22 13.33 9.82
N HIS A 193 -3.49 14.63 9.80
CA HIS A 193 -3.08 15.49 8.68
C HIS A 193 -1.57 15.42 8.42
N ARG A 194 -0.73 15.28 9.46
CA ARG A 194 0.73 15.12 9.35
C ARG A 194 1.19 13.88 8.58
N ALA A 195 0.30 12.91 8.32
CA ALA A 195 0.66 11.71 7.55
C ALA A 195 1.22 12.07 6.16
N ALA A 196 0.68 13.10 5.49
CA ALA A 196 1.23 13.59 4.23
C ALA A 196 2.65 14.15 4.38
N TRP A 197 2.95 14.82 5.48
CA TRP A 197 4.30 15.28 5.79
C TRP A 197 5.27 14.13 6.04
N GLY A 198 4.82 13.09 6.74
CA GLY A 198 5.59 11.88 7.02
C GLY A 198 5.95 11.07 5.77
N ARG A 199 5.36 11.41 4.61
CA ARG A 199 5.68 10.80 3.32
C ARG A 199 6.87 11.46 2.61
N ARG A 200 7.36 12.61 3.06
CA ARG A 200 8.47 13.34 2.43
C ARG A 200 9.76 12.51 2.22
N PRO A 201 10.17 11.62 3.14
CA PRO A 201 11.34 10.76 2.90
C PRO A 201 11.21 9.88 1.65
N MET A 202 9.99 9.52 1.24
CA MET A 202 9.75 8.75 0.02
C MET A 202 10.02 9.56 -1.26
N TYR A 203 9.88 10.88 -1.23
CA TYR A 203 9.94 11.72 -2.43
C TYR A 203 11.28 11.56 -3.15
N GLN A 204 12.38 11.48 -2.42
CA GLN A 204 13.70 11.17 -2.97
C GLN A 204 14.11 9.73 -2.72
N GLY A 205 13.81 9.17 -1.55
CA GLY A 205 14.25 7.84 -1.12
C GLY A 205 13.59 6.67 -1.86
N TRP A 206 12.48 6.93 -2.57
CA TRP A 206 11.80 5.91 -3.37
C TRP A 206 11.47 6.39 -4.78
N TYR A 207 10.78 7.53 -4.91
CA TYR A 207 10.29 8.01 -6.21
C TYR A 207 11.36 8.73 -7.03
N GLY A 208 12.23 9.52 -6.40
CA GLY A 208 13.00 10.53 -7.11
C GLY A 208 12.09 11.50 -7.87
N ILE A 209 10.96 11.92 -7.23
CA ILE A 209 9.91 12.71 -7.87
C ILE A 209 10.22 14.20 -7.81
N GLY A 210 9.87 14.90 -8.88
CA GLY A 210 9.92 16.35 -9.00
C GLY A 210 8.75 16.90 -9.79
N PRO A 211 8.67 18.23 -9.95
CA PRO A 211 7.53 18.87 -10.60
C PRO A 211 7.34 18.46 -12.07
N GLU A 212 8.39 18.07 -12.79
CA GLU A 212 8.30 17.68 -14.20
C GLU A 212 7.82 16.23 -14.40
N ASP A 213 7.60 15.47 -13.32
CA ASP A 213 7.19 14.09 -13.42
C ASP A 213 5.71 13.92 -13.73
N VAL A 214 5.41 12.79 -14.37
CA VAL A 214 4.07 12.31 -14.65
C VAL A 214 3.93 10.92 -14.02
N MET A 215 3.12 10.83 -12.97
CA MET A 215 2.83 9.60 -12.25
C MET A 215 1.63 8.89 -12.89
N LEU A 216 1.85 7.70 -13.42
CA LEU A 216 0.79 6.77 -13.81
C LEU A 216 0.62 5.72 -12.71
N HIS A 217 -0.59 5.47 -12.29
CA HIS A 217 -0.89 4.62 -11.15
C HIS A 217 -1.98 3.58 -11.49
N ALA A 218 -1.76 2.32 -11.13
CA ALA A 218 -2.64 1.21 -11.53
C ALA A 218 -3.58 0.68 -10.41
N GLY A 219 -3.48 1.17 -9.18
CA GLY A 219 -4.25 0.65 -8.05
C GLY A 219 -5.51 1.44 -7.72
N ALA A 220 -6.35 0.91 -6.84
CA ALA A 220 -7.56 1.57 -6.36
C ALA A 220 -7.27 2.52 -5.18
N PHE A 221 -7.96 3.65 -5.11
CA PHE A 221 -7.72 4.70 -4.11
C PHE A 221 -8.18 4.37 -2.68
N ASN A 222 -8.71 3.21 -2.45
CA ASN A 222 -9.11 2.79 -1.10
C ASN A 222 -7.96 2.35 -0.18
N TRP A 223 -6.69 2.54 -0.61
CA TRP A 223 -5.49 2.20 0.18
C TRP A 223 -4.59 3.39 0.40
N THR A 224 -3.88 3.41 1.54
CA THR A 224 -2.88 4.43 1.85
C THR A 224 -1.76 4.49 0.82
N TYR A 225 -1.33 3.32 0.31
CA TYR A 225 -0.34 3.24 -0.76
C TYR A 225 -0.81 3.99 -2.01
N THR A 226 -1.97 3.63 -2.52
CA THR A 226 -2.48 4.14 -3.80
C THR A 226 -2.96 5.59 -3.73
N LEU A 227 -3.56 6.01 -2.62
CA LEU A 227 -3.86 7.42 -2.35
C LEU A 227 -2.60 8.27 -2.32
N GLY A 228 -1.55 7.75 -1.67
CA GLY A 228 -0.27 8.44 -1.58
C GLY A 228 0.40 8.58 -2.93
N VAL A 229 0.72 7.43 -3.55
CA VAL A 229 1.47 7.37 -4.82
C VAL A 229 0.70 8.00 -5.98
N GLY A 230 -0.62 7.81 -6.02
CA GLY A 230 -1.45 8.28 -7.14
C GLY A 230 -1.89 9.72 -7.04
N LEU A 231 -1.99 10.31 -5.87
CA LEU A 231 -2.53 11.65 -5.67
C LEU A 231 -1.67 12.53 -4.75
N THR A 232 -1.52 12.11 -3.48
CA THR A 232 -0.91 12.95 -2.43
C THR A 232 0.52 13.37 -2.77
N ASP A 233 1.37 12.41 -3.10
CA ASP A 233 2.80 12.65 -3.30
C ASP A 233 3.10 13.38 -4.61
N PRO A 234 2.49 13.01 -5.75
CA PRO A 234 2.65 13.79 -6.97
C PRO A 234 2.22 15.25 -6.79
N TRP A 235 1.07 15.50 -6.20
CA TRP A 235 0.56 16.86 -6.03
C TRP A 235 1.37 17.68 -5.03
N ALA A 236 1.83 17.07 -3.93
CA ALA A 236 2.72 17.73 -2.98
C ALA A 236 4.08 18.13 -3.59
N ASN A 237 4.46 17.52 -4.72
CA ASN A 237 5.70 17.82 -5.46
C ASN A 237 5.43 18.59 -6.77
N GLY A 238 4.22 19.03 -7.02
CA GLY A 238 3.86 19.74 -8.24
C GLY A 238 3.90 18.89 -9.52
N ALA A 239 3.92 17.55 -9.40
CA ALA A 239 3.93 16.60 -10.50
C ALA A 239 2.51 16.35 -11.04
N SER A 240 2.41 15.85 -12.26
CA SER A 240 1.13 15.47 -12.88
C SER A 240 0.77 14.02 -12.53
N THR A 241 -0.53 13.71 -12.49
CA THR A 241 -1.05 12.35 -12.30
C THR A 241 -1.90 11.93 -13.48
N VAL A 242 -1.74 10.68 -13.93
CA VAL A 242 -2.60 10.05 -14.93
C VAL A 242 -3.37 8.91 -14.27
N LEU A 243 -4.67 8.90 -14.48
CA LEU A 243 -5.61 7.93 -13.96
C LEU A 243 -6.35 7.26 -15.10
N TYR A 244 -6.45 5.95 -15.09
CA TYR A 244 -7.21 5.19 -16.08
C TYR A 244 -8.47 4.60 -15.46
N THR A 245 -9.61 4.90 -16.09
CA THR A 245 -10.94 4.44 -15.65
C THR A 245 -11.66 3.59 -16.69
N GLY A 246 -11.02 3.35 -17.81
CA GLY A 246 -11.57 2.56 -18.91
C GLY A 246 -11.59 1.05 -18.62
N GLU A 247 -11.80 0.26 -19.67
CA GLU A 247 -11.87 -1.18 -19.56
C GLU A 247 -10.59 -1.79 -19.01
N LYS A 248 -10.74 -2.72 -18.05
CA LYS A 248 -9.61 -3.40 -17.41
C LYS A 248 -8.95 -4.42 -18.36
N ASN A 249 -8.04 -3.93 -19.18
CA ASN A 249 -7.19 -4.74 -20.03
C ASN A 249 -5.71 -4.44 -19.68
N VAL A 250 -4.92 -5.48 -19.47
CA VAL A 250 -3.50 -5.33 -19.12
C VAL A 250 -2.70 -4.64 -20.23
N GLN A 251 -3.09 -4.78 -21.48
CA GLN A 251 -2.37 -4.21 -22.63
C GLN A 251 -2.38 -2.67 -22.65
N VAL A 252 -3.34 -2.05 -21.96
CA VAL A 252 -3.48 -0.58 -21.92
C VAL A 252 -2.28 0.12 -21.25
N TRP A 253 -1.59 -0.55 -20.34
CA TRP A 253 -0.55 0.10 -19.52
C TRP A 253 0.65 0.58 -20.33
N GLY A 254 1.13 -0.23 -21.29
CA GLY A 254 2.21 0.19 -22.19
C GLY A 254 1.85 1.41 -23.02
N GLU A 255 0.62 1.42 -23.55
CA GLU A 255 0.12 2.55 -24.34
C GLU A 255 -0.10 3.81 -23.49
N LEU A 256 -0.64 3.67 -22.27
CA LEU A 256 -0.79 4.78 -21.33
C LEU A 256 0.55 5.42 -20.96
N MET A 257 1.58 4.59 -20.68
CA MET A 257 2.93 5.07 -20.39
C MET A 257 3.49 5.91 -21.53
N ALA A 258 3.36 5.43 -22.76
CA ALA A 258 3.88 6.12 -23.95
C ALA A 258 3.05 7.36 -24.33
N ARG A 259 1.72 7.24 -24.33
CA ARG A 259 0.81 8.29 -24.83
C ARG A 259 0.75 9.51 -23.91
N TYR A 260 0.84 9.29 -22.58
CA TYR A 260 0.73 10.37 -21.60
C TYR A 260 2.08 10.76 -20.99
N ASP A 261 3.19 10.33 -21.62
CA ASP A 261 4.54 10.69 -21.19
C ASP A 261 4.81 10.34 -19.71
N ALA A 262 4.29 9.20 -19.23
CA ALA A 262 4.51 8.78 -17.85
C ALA A 262 6.00 8.59 -17.57
N THR A 263 6.50 9.29 -16.54
CA THR A 263 7.90 9.16 -16.09
C THR A 263 8.05 8.18 -14.95
N LEU A 264 6.97 7.97 -14.19
CA LEU A 264 6.87 7.03 -13.08
C LEU A 264 5.62 6.16 -13.24
N PHE A 265 5.78 4.87 -13.01
CA PHE A 265 4.65 3.94 -13.02
C PHE A 265 4.57 3.16 -11.72
N ALA A 266 3.43 3.19 -11.04
CA ALA A 266 3.23 2.51 -9.76
C ALA A 266 2.21 1.37 -9.87
N ALA A 267 2.65 0.17 -9.54
CA ALA A 267 1.84 -1.05 -9.56
C ALA A 267 2.36 -2.11 -8.59
N VAL A 268 1.59 -3.18 -8.39
CA VAL A 268 2.03 -4.36 -7.64
C VAL A 268 2.86 -5.30 -8.55
N PRO A 269 3.75 -6.16 -7.99
CA PRO A 269 4.58 -7.07 -8.78
C PRO A 269 3.80 -7.97 -9.73
N SER A 270 2.63 -8.42 -9.32
CA SER A 270 1.74 -9.26 -10.15
C SER A 270 1.30 -8.56 -11.45
N LEU A 271 1.07 -7.23 -11.42
CA LEU A 271 0.74 -6.48 -12.63
C LEU A 271 1.96 -6.29 -13.54
N TYR A 272 3.14 -6.03 -13.00
CA TYR A 272 4.38 -5.97 -13.80
C TYR A 272 4.65 -7.27 -14.55
N ARG A 273 4.40 -8.42 -13.92
CA ARG A 273 4.49 -9.74 -14.57
C ARG A 273 3.50 -9.87 -15.74
N GLN A 274 2.27 -9.39 -15.54
CA GLN A 274 1.27 -9.40 -16.62
C GLN A 274 1.64 -8.47 -17.78
N ILE A 275 2.18 -7.29 -17.47
CA ILE A 275 2.66 -6.33 -18.48
C ILE A 275 3.77 -6.98 -19.31
N LEU A 276 4.76 -7.62 -18.69
CA LEU A 276 5.81 -8.34 -19.42
C LEU A 276 5.26 -9.45 -20.32
N LYS A 277 4.19 -10.12 -19.89
CA LYS A 277 3.59 -11.22 -20.66
C LYS A 277 2.72 -10.74 -21.82
N TYR A 278 2.02 -9.62 -21.70
CA TYR A 278 0.93 -9.25 -22.61
C TYR A 278 1.10 -7.90 -23.31
N CYS A 279 1.99 -7.01 -22.83
CA CYS A 279 2.22 -5.70 -23.45
C CYS A 279 3.42 -5.73 -24.40
N ASP A 280 3.40 -4.80 -25.35
CA ASP A 280 4.58 -4.49 -26.15
C ASP A 280 5.60 -3.72 -25.30
N THR A 281 6.68 -4.40 -24.90
CA THR A 281 7.72 -3.82 -24.06
C THR A 281 8.63 -2.85 -24.82
N GLU A 282 8.70 -2.89 -26.15
CA GLU A 282 9.44 -1.90 -26.94
C GLU A 282 8.73 -0.53 -26.88
N LEU A 283 7.40 -0.53 -26.80
CA LEU A 283 6.65 0.71 -26.57
C LEU A 283 7.02 1.35 -25.21
N ILE A 284 7.15 0.52 -24.17
CA ILE A 284 7.58 0.98 -22.84
C ILE A 284 9.03 1.48 -22.88
N ARG A 285 9.92 0.73 -23.52
CA ARG A 285 11.33 1.11 -23.71
C ARG A 285 11.48 2.46 -24.43
N GLY A 286 10.63 2.72 -25.42
CA GLY A 286 10.61 3.98 -26.18
C GLY A 286 9.89 5.14 -25.49
N SER A 287 9.25 4.91 -24.34
CA SER A 287 8.52 5.94 -23.59
C SER A 287 9.46 6.80 -22.72
N LYS A 288 8.89 7.76 -22.00
CA LYS A 288 9.62 8.58 -21.02
C LYS A 288 9.74 7.93 -19.65
N LEU A 289 9.36 6.66 -19.49
CA LEU A 289 9.39 5.97 -18.22
C LEU A 289 10.82 5.88 -17.67
N ARG A 290 11.08 6.54 -16.54
CA ARG A 290 12.37 6.49 -15.86
C ARG A 290 12.52 5.20 -15.05
N HIS A 291 11.48 4.84 -14.30
CA HIS A 291 11.42 3.59 -13.52
C HIS A 291 10.01 3.27 -13.06
N GLY A 292 9.82 2.03 -12.64
CA GLY A 292 8.63 1.56 -11.99
C GLY A 292 8.76 1.56 -10.47
N LEU A 293 7.62 1.66 -9.78
CA LEU A 293 7.48 1.64 -8.32
C LEU A 293 6.59 0.48 -7.91
N THR A 294 7.01 -0.30 -6.93
CA THR A 294 6.22 -1.43 -6.46
C THR A 294 6.21 -1.54 -4.94
N ALA A 295 5.07 -1.98 -4.41
CA ALA A 295 4.90 -2.25 -2.98
C ALA A 295 3.74 -3.24 -2.75
N GLY A 296 3.63 -3.74 -1.51
CA GLY A 296 2.53 -4.59 -1.06
C GLY A 296 2.77 -6.09 -1.21
N GLU A 297 3.64 -6.51 -2.12
CA GLU A 297 4.14 -7.86 -2.31
C GLU A 297 5.65 -7.81 -2.49
N ALA A 298 6.36 -8.90 -2.17
CA ALA A 298 7.80 -8.99 -2.43
C ALA A 298 8.07 -9.01 -3.95
N LEU A 299 9.10 -8.28 -4.38
CA LEU A 299 9.54 -8.23 -5.77
C LEU A 299 10.48 -9.43 -6.07
N PRO A 300 10.06 -10.41 -6.88
CA PRO A 300 10.94 -11.53 -7.24
C PRO A 300 12.11 -11.07 -8.13
N GLU A 301 13.30 -11.58 -7.85
CA GLU A 301 14.50 -11.27 -8.63
C GLU A 301 14.32 -11.52 -10.15
N PRO A 302 13.76 -12.66 -10.61
CA PRO A 302 13.55 -12.88 -12.05
C PRO A 302 12.66 -11.83 -12.71
N LEU A 303 11.65 -11.30 -11.97
CA LEU A 303 10.78 -10.25 -12.47
C LEU A 303 11.53 -8.92 -12.63
N LEU A 304 12.37 -8.58 -11.66
CA LEU A 304 13.22 -7.38 -11.70
C LEU A 304 14.18 -7.44 -12.89
N GLU A 305 14.86 -8.57 -13.07
CA GLU A 305 15.81 -8.78 -14.17
C GLU A 305 15.12 -8.75 -15.55
N GLU A 306 14.00 -9.44 -15.71
CA GLU A 306 13.24 -9.45 -16.95
C GLU A 306 12.70 -8.05 -17.31
N TRP A 307 12.18 -7.32 -16.30
CA TRP A 307 11.73 -5.94 -16.51
C TRP A 307 12.85 -5.05 -17.02
N ARG A 308 14.01 -5.07 -16.34
CA ARG A 308 15.20 -4.30 -16.75
C ARG A 308 15.66 -4.66 -18.16
N ALA A 309 15.76 -5.94 -18.46
CA ALA A 309 16.23 -6.42 -19.76
C ALA A 309 15.29 -5.98 -20.91
N ARG A 310 13.96 -6.03 -20.69
CA ARG A 310 12.97 -5.78 -21.75
C ARG A 310 12.59 -4.31 -21.88
N THR A 311 12.55 -3.56 -20.79
CA THR A 311 12.12 -2.14 -20.83
C THR A 311 13.28 -1.14 -20.74
N GLY A 312 14.44 -1.56 -20.23
CA GLY A 312 15.56 -0.67 -19.97
C GLY A 312 15.40 0.22 -18.73
N SER A 313 14.34 0.03 -17.95
CA SER A 313 14.06 0.79 -16.73
C SER A 313 14.15 -0.08 -15.46
N GLU A 314 14.36 0.54 -14.30
CA GLU A 314 14.44 -0.15 -13.01
C GLU A 314 13.06 -0.33 -12.37
N LEU A 315 12.96 -1.28 -11.42
CA LEU A 315 11.86 -1.36 -10.46
C LEU A 315 12.37 -1.08 -9.06
N TYR A 316 11.80 -0.10 -8.40
CA TYR A 316 12.12 0.20 -7.00
C TYR A 316 11.00 -0.32 -6.08
N GLU A 317 11.40 -1.19 -5.17
CA GLU A 317 10.50 -1.79 -4.19
C GLU A 317 10.40 -0.94 -2.93
N ALA A 318 9.22 -0.92 -2.31
CA ALA A 318 9.05 -0.38 -0.97
C ALA A 318 8.25 -1.33 -0.08
N LEU A 319 8.64 -1.39 1.19
CA LEU A 319 7.89 -2.03 2.26
C LEU A 319 7.15 -0.98 3.09
N GLY A 320 5.91 -1.28 3.39
CA GLY A 320 5.06 -0.44 4.21
C GLY A 320 3.84 -1.18 4.73
N MET A 321 3.06 -0.47 5.51
CA MET A 321 1.81 -0.97 6.07
C MET A 321 0.78 0.16 6.13
N SER A 322 -0.47 -0.19 6.31
CA SER A 322 -1.55 0.81 6.37
C SER A 322 -1.35 1.82 7.50
N GLU A 323 -0.71 1.42 8.58
CA GLU A 323 -0.49 2.20 9.80
C GLU A 323 0.59 3.28 9.67
N CYS A 324 1.52 3.13 8.70
CA CYS A 324 2.64 4.08 8.52
C CYS A 324 2.93 4.44 7.06
N SER A 325 2.19 3.86 6.09
CA SER A 325 2.54 3.88 4.67
C SER A 325 3.87 3.17 4.40
N THR A 326 4.63 3.54 3.36
CA THR A 326 5.94 2.94 3.08
C THR A 326 7.05 3.66 3.86
N TYR A 327 7.95 2.92 4.46
CA TYR A 327 9.02 3.47 5.32
C TYR A 327 10.40 2.84 5.08
N VAL A 328 10.45 1.78 4.29
CA VAL A 328 11.67 1.15 3.78
C VAL A 328 11.55 1.09 2.27
N SER A 329 12.58 1.44 1.53
CA SER A 329 12.56 1.37 0.06
C SER A 329 13.95 1.27 -0.55
N THR A 330 14.02 0.75 -1.79
CA THR A 330 15.04 1.09 -2.77
C THR A 330 14.63 2.37 -3.49
N GLY A 331 15.57 3.04 -4.14
CA GLY A 331 15.30 4.26 -4.90
C GLY A 331 16.47 4.65 -5.80
N PRO A 332 16.30 5.71 -6.61
CA PRO A 332 17.36 6.19 -7.49
C PRO A 332 18.68 6.44 -6.76
N GLY A 333 19.75 5.86 -7.29
CA GLY A 333 21.10 6.00 -6.70
C GLY A 333 21.42 5.01 -5.58
N MET A 334 20.50 4.10 -5.24
CA MET A 334 20.74 3.00 -4.29
C MET A 334 20.94 1.70 -5.04
N ASP A 335 21.90 0.88 -4.58
CA ASP A 335 22.09 -0.48 -5.11
C ASP A 335 20.85 -1.33 -4.78
N ILE A 336 20.29 -1.98 -5.78
CA ILE A 336 19.18 -2.91 -5.61
C ILE A 336 19.74 -4.26 -5.21
N ARG A 337 19.33 -4.78 -4.04
CA ARG A 337 19.66 -6.15 -3.59
C ARG A 337 18.41 -7.00 -3.72
N ALA A 338 18.44 -7.97 -4.60
CA ALA A 338 17.33 -8.88 -4.83
C ALA A 338 16.84 -9.53 -3.51
N GLY A 339 15.53 -9.51 -3.27
CA GLY A 339 14.93 -10.02 -2.04
C GLY A 339 14.95 -9.05 -0.84
N SER A 340 15.54 -7.85 -1.02
CA SER A 340 15.46 -6.79 -0.02
C SER A 340 14.67 -5.60 -0.57
N PRO A 341 13.64 -5.10 0.14
CA PRO A 341 12.94 -3.88 -0.25
C PRO A 341 13.79 -2.61 -0.11
N GLY A 342 15.04 -2.72 0.33
CA GLY A 342 15.97 -1.61 0.48
C GLY A 342 16.28 -1.26 1.93
N LYS A 343 16.41 0.04 2.19
CA LYS A 343 16.81 0.58 3.51
C LYS A 343 15.68 1.43 4.12
N PRO A 344 15.66 1.60 5.46
CA PRO A 344 14.86 2.65 6.08
C PRO A 344 15.11 3.98 5.37
N GLN A 345 14.03 4.66 5.00
CA GLN A 345 14.12 5.96 4.32
C GLN A 345 14.75 7.00 5.25
N GLU A 346 15.44 7.97 4.66
CA GLU A 346 16.21 8.97 5.39
C GLU A 346 15.38 9.68 6.48
N GLY A 347 15.95 9.75 7.68
CA GLY A 347 15.31 10.36 8.83
C GLY A 347 14.32 9.47 9.59
N ARG A 348 13.91 8.34 9.03
CA ARG A 348 12.98 7.42 9.72
C ARG A 348 13.70 6.56 10.76
N ALA A 349 13.08 6.45 11.92
CA ALA A 349 13.55 5.58 13.00
C ALA A 349 12.89 4.21 12.88
N VAL A 350 13.63 3.27 12.29
CA VAL A 350 13.24 1.87 12.11
C VAL A 350 14.22 0.99 12.88
N ALA A 351 13.71 0.00 13.60
CA ALA A 351 14.50 -0.93 14.38
C ALA A 351 13.98 -2.35 14.27
N ILE A 352 14.80 -3.31 14.66
CA ILE A 352 14.42 -4.70 14.87
C ILE A 352 14.39 -4.95 16.37
N LEU A 353 13.25 -5.39 16.89
CA LEU A 353 13.05 -5.65 18.33
C LEU A 353 12.98 -7.15 18.62
N PRO A 354 13.26 -7.58 19.87
CA PRO A 354 13.08 -8.97 20.27
C PRO A 354 11.64 -9.43 20.03
N VAL A 355 11.47 -10.69 19.59
CA VAL A 355 10.13 -11.22 19.28
C VAL A 355 9.27 -11.38 20.53
N VAL A 356 9.84 -11.87 21.63
CA VAL A 356 9.07 -12.22 22.84
C VAL A 356 8.80 -10.97 23.69
N GLU A 357 9.83 -10.38 24.26
CA GLU A 357 9.73 -9.21 25.14
C GLU A 357 10.93 -8.28 24.94
N GLY A 358 10.77 -7.02 25.31
CA GLY A 358 11.82 -6.02 25.21
C GLY A 358 11.54 -4.96 24.15
N SER A 359 12.09 -3.77 24.37
CA SER A 359 11.98 -2.60 23.50
C SER A 359 13.32 -2.07 23.01
N ASP A 360 14.42 -2.73 23.41
CA ASP A 360 15.76 -2.36 22.97
C ASP A 360 16.03 -2.95 21.58
N PRO A 361 16.53 -2.16 20.63
CA PRO A 361 16.87 -2.65 19.30
C PRO A 361 17.91 -3.78 19.32
N LEU A 362 17.65 -4.81 18.51
CA LEU A 362 18.60 -5.91 18.29
C LEU A 362 19.81 -5.44 17.45
N PRO A 363 20.97 -6.11 17.61
CA PRO A 363 22.11 -5.93 16.72
C PRO A 363 21.80 -6.21 15.26
N ARG A 364 22.65 -5.69 14.37
CA ARG A 364 22.58 -6.01 12.94
C ARG A 364 22.72 -7.51 12.70
N GLY A 365 22.00 -8.04 11.71
CA GLY A 365 21.99 -9.46 11.34
C GLY A 365 21.04 -10.32 12.16
N GLU A 366 20.47 -9.84 13.26
CA GLU A 366 19.53 -10.61 14.07
C GLU A 366 18.08 -10.43 13.57
N ASP A 367 17.36 -11.55 13.49
CA ASP A 367 15.94 -11.57 13.13
C ASP A 367 15.06 -11.18 14.34
N GLY A 368 14.10 -10.30 14.11
CA GLY A 368 13.15 -9.83 15.15
C GLY A 368 11.96 -9.10 14.56
N LEU A 369 11.18 -8.47 15.43
CA LEU A 369 10.03 -7.66 15.02
C LEU A 369 10.47 -6.34 14.42
N LEU A 370 10.02 -6.08 13.20
CA LEU A 370 10.20 -4.80 12.53
C LEU A 370 9.36 -3.72 13.24
N ALA A 371 10.01 -2.65 13.65
CA ALA A 371 9.42 -1.60 14.44
C ALA A 371 9.67 -0.20 13.87
N VAL A 372 8.69 0.68 14.03
CA VAL A 372 8.75 2.10 13.68
C VAL A 372 8.54 2.93 14.94
N HIS A 373 9.41 3.92 15.17
CA HIS A 373 9.33 4.75 16.38
C HIS A 373 8.12 5.69 16.34
N ARG A 374 7.46 5.92 17.50
CA ARG A 374 6.29 6.81 17.64
C ARG A 374 6.51 8.25 17.17
N SER A 375 7.74 8.72 17.13
CA SER A 375 8.06 10.05 16.62
C SER A 375 7.94 10.20 15.11
N ASP A 376 7.71 9.11 14.36
CA ASP A 376 7.53 9.17 12.91
C ASP A 376 6.21 9.89 12.56
N PRO A 377 6.24 11.02 11.82
CA PRO A 377 5.02 11.76 11.49
C PRO A 377 4.09 11.01 10.54
N GLY A 378 4.56 9.96 9.86
CA GLY A 378 3.75 9.08 9.01
C GLY A 378 2.93 8.05 9.80
N LEU A 379 3.25 7.82 11.08
CA LEU A 379 2.57 6.81 11.88
C LEU A 379 1.14 7.26 12.21
N MET A 380 0.20 6.30 12.18
CA MET A 380 -1.21 6.48 12.52
C MET A 380 -1.42 7.16 13.87
N LEU A 381 -2.60 7.71 14.10
CA LEU A 381 -3.05 8.15 15.43
C LEU A 381 -3.43 6.97 16.31
N GLY A 382 -3.96 5.90 15.72
CA GLY A 382 -4.38 4.68 16.40
C GLY A 382 -5.39 3.90 15.60
N TYR A 383 -5.92 2.82 16.17
CA TYR A 383 -7.02 2.07 15.60
C TYR A 383 -8.37 2.64 16.08
N TRP A 384 -9.27 2.90 15.13
CA TRP A 384 -10.58 3.48 15.40
C TRP A 384 -11.41 2.59 16.34
N ASN A 385 -11.73 3.13 17.53
CA ASN A 385 -12.50 2.43 18.57
C ASN A 385 -11.94 1.04 18.98
N ARG A 386 -10.60 0.86 18.93
CA ARG A 386 -9.94 -0.42 19.25
C ARG A 386 -8.71 -0.21 20.16
N PRO A 387 -8.88 0.35 21.38
CA PRO A 387 -7.75 0.67 22.25
C PRO A 387 -6.98 -0.58 22.72
N GLU A 388 -7.66 -1.72 22.87
CA GLU A 388 -7.02 -2.97 23.28
C GLU A 388 -6.10 -3.49 22.17
N GLU A 389 -6.58 -3.54 20.92
CA GLU A 389 -5.77 -3.94 19.75
C GLU A 389 -4.63 -2.96 19.47
N GLU A 390 -4.83 -1.66 19.77
CA GLU A 390 -3.77 -0.67 19.68
C GLU A 390 -2.66 -0.94 20.73
N ALA A 391 -3.02 -1.28 21.96
CA ALA A 391 -2.05 -1.59 23.01
C ALA A 391 -1.17 -2.79 22.65
N GLU A 392 -1.68 -3.77 21.91
CA GLU A 392 -0.93 -4.96 21.47
C GLU A 392 0.16 -4.65 20.43
N VAL A 393 0.00 -3.58 19.65
CA VAL A 393 0.93 -3.21 18.58
C VAL A 393 1.95 -2.16 18.98
N PHE A 394 2.00 -1.80 20.27
CA PHE A 394 3.02 -0.89 20.78
C PHE A 394 3.84 -1.52 21.89
N ARG A 395 5.16 -1.36 21.80
CA ARG A 395 6.13 -1.68 22.85
C ARG A 395 6.92 -0.43 23.22
N GLY A 396 6.56 0.21 24.34
CA GLY A 396 7.13 1.50 24.70
C GLY A 396 6.92 2.53 23.57
N GLU A 397 8.01 3.05 23.04
CA GLU A 397 8.01 4.06 21.98
C GLU A 397 7.93 3.44 20.56
N TRP A 398 7.78 2.13 20.41
CA TRP A 398 7.84 1.43 19.15
C TRP A 398 6.48 0.87 18.73
N PHE A 399 6.05 1.20 17.53
CA PHE A 399 4.98 0.49 16.83
C PHE A 399 5.54 -0.77 16.20
N ILE A 400 4.91 -1.91 16.46
CA ILE A 400 5.26 -3.23 15.91
C ILE A 400 4.11 -3.75 15.05
N GLY A 401 4.30 -3.78 13.74
CA GLY A 401 3.26 -4.25 12.81
C GLY A 401 3.10 -5.76 12.72
N GLY A 402 3.90 -6.54 13.48
CA GLY A 402 3.92 -8.00 13.45
C GLY A 402 4.71 -8.60 12.29
N ASP A 403 5.53 -7.80 11.60
CA ASP A 403 6.46 -8.27 10.58
C ASP A 403 7.78 -8.70 11.21
N ILE A 404 8.37 -9.81 10.74
CA ILE A 404 9.70 -10.29 11.12
C ILE A 404 10.69 -9.87 10.04
N ALA A 405 11.80 -9.29 10.45
CA ALA A 405 12.87 -8.85 9.55
C ALA A 405 14.22 -8.82 10.26
N ALA A 406 15.30 -8.65 9.50
CA ALA A 406 16.62 -8.29 9.97
C ALA A 406 17.13 -7.08 9.20
N LEU A 407 18.04 -6.30 9.81
CA LEU A 407 18.83 -5.30 9.11
C LEU A 407 20.27 -5.80 9.00
N ASP A 408 20.84 -5.87 7.79
CA ASP A 408 22.22 -6.27 7.59
C ASP A 408 23.22 -5.17 7.97
N GLU A 409 24.52 -5.46 7.89
CA GLU A 409 25.61 -4.53 8.23
C GLU A 409 25.56 -3.24 7.41
N ASP A 410 25.10 -3.32 6.15
CA ASP A 410 24.96 -2.17 5.25
C ASP A 410 23.63 -1.42 5.44
N GLY A 411 22.74 -1.91 6.32
CA GLY A 411 21.43 -1.33 6.64
C GLY A 411 20.31 -1.73 5.71
N TYR A 412 20.48 -2.71 4.83
CA TYR A 412 19.37 -3.27 4.06
C TYR A 412 18.50 -4.13 4.93
N LEU A 413 17.18 -4.01 4.70
CA LEU A 413 16.18 -4.79 5.42
C LEU A 413 15.94 -6.11 4.67
N TRP A 414 15.93 -7.20 5.41
CA TRP A 414 15.62 -8.54 4.92
C TRP A 414 14.32 -9.01 5.58
N TYR A 415 13.25 -9.01 4.81
CA TYR A 415 11.93 -9.40 5.27
C TYR A 415 11.84 -10.92 5.40
N ARG A 416 11.29 -11.42 6.54
CA ARG A 416 11.17 -12.86 6.85
C ARG A 416 9.72 -13.35 6.84
N GLY A 417 8.76 -12.46 6.85
CA GLY A 417 7.33 -12.79 6.88
C GLY A 417 6.62 -12.20 8.09
N ARG A 418 5.38 -12.61 8.30
CA ARG A 418 4.58 -12.21 9.46
C ARG A 418 4.95 -13.04 10.68
N ALA A 419 4.93 -12.44 11.87
CA ALA A 419 5.17 -13.16 13.12
C ALA A 419 4.13 -14.26 13.38
N ASP A 420 2.89 -14.04 12.93
CA ASP A 420 1.77 -14.97 13.01
C ASP A 420 1.74 -16.02 11.89
N ASP A 421 2.54 -15.86 10.84
CA ASP A 421 2.74 -16.82 9.76
C ASP A 421 4.04 -17.65 9.92
N VAL A 422 4.96 -17.21 10.80
CA VAL A 422 6.21 -17.95 11.05
C VAL A 422 5.89 -19.32 11.66
N MET A 423 6.35 -20.36 11.00
CA MET A 423 6.09 -21.74 11.37
C MET A 423 7.05 -22.23 12.47
N ASN A 424 6.55 -23.10 13.35
CA ASN A 424 7.38 -23.79 14.33
C ASN A 424 7.68 -25.21 13.85
N ALA A 425 8.92 -25.46 13.44
CA ALA A 425 9.37 -26.77 13.00
C ALA A 425 10.43 -27.33 13.95
N MET A 426 10.09 -28.36 14.74
CA MET A 426 11.02 -29.00 15.68
C MET A 426 11.73 -28.02 16.64
N GLY A 427 11.03 -26.97 17.09
CA GLY A 427 11.59 -25.92 17.94
C GLY A 427 12.33 -24.80 17.20
N TYR A 428 12.43 -24.86 15.89
CA TYR A 428 12.98 -23.78 15.05
C TYR A 428 11.88 -22.94 14.45
N ARG A 429 12.12 -21.63 14.39
CA ARG A 429 11.26 -20.71 13.66
C ARG A 429 11.65 -20.71 12.18
N VAL A 430 10.69 -20.98 11.31
CA VAL A 430 10.89 -21.09 9.87
C VAL A 430 9.98 -20.10 9.14
N SER A 431 10.56 -19.24 8.32
CA SER A 431 9.81 -18.32 7.48
C SER A 431 9.15 -19.08 6.32
N PRO A 432 7.83 -18.95 6.12
CA PRO A 432 7.17 -19.46 4.93
C PRO A 432 7.83 -18.96 3.65
N MET A 433 8.16 -17.67 3.59
CA MET A 433 8.72 -17.03 2.41
C MET A 433 10.10 -17.58 2.03
N GLU A 434 10.93 -17.91 3.01
CA GLU A 434 12.23 -18.54 2.76
C GLU A 434 12.07 -19.90 2.05
N VAL A 435 11.10 -20.69 2.52
CA VAL A 435 10.80 -21.99 1.92
C VAL A 435 10.17 -21.82 0.53
N GLU A 436 9.24 -20.89 0.38
CA GLU A 436 8.61 -20.55 -0.90
C GLU A 436 9.65 -20.10 -1.94
N ALA A 437 10.56 -19.18 -1.56
CA ALA A 437 11.63 -18.70 -2.44
C ALA A 437 12.56 -19.83 -2.88
N ALA A 438 12.90 -20.77 -1.97
CA ALA A 438 13.73 -21.91 -2.30
C ALA A 438 13.03 -22.90 -3.24
N LEU A 439 11.71 -23.03 -3.19
CA LEU A 439 10.94 -23.94 -4.03
C LEU A 439 10.55 -23.35 -5.40
N ALA A 440 10.36 -22.04 -5.48
CA ALA A 440 9.86 -21.34 -6.67
C ALA A 440 10.65 -21.63 -7.98
N PRO A 441 12.00 -21.87 -7.96
CA PRO A 441 12.73 -22.20 -9.18
C PRO A 441 12.45 -23.60 -9.75
N HIS A 442 11.70 -24.46 -9.04
CA HIS A 442 11.39 -25.81 -9.53
C HIS A 442 10.45 -25.76 -10.74
N PRO A 443 10.79 -26.44 -11.88
CA PRO A 443 10.04 -26.31 -13.14
C PRO A 443 8.57 -26.81 -13.07
N GLY A 444 8.25 -27.63 -12.09
CA GLY A 444 6.88 -28.12 -11.84
C GLY A 444 6.00 -27.15 -11.04
N ILE A 445 6.53 -26.02 -10.57
CA ILE A 445 5.83 -25.06 -9.70
C ILE A 445 5.46 -23.81 -10.49
N GLY A 446 4.17 -23.53 -10.61
CA GLY A 446 3.65 -22.25 -11.11
C GLY A 446 3.51 -21.23 -9.98
N GLU A 447 2.87 -21.62 -8.87
CA GLU A 447 2.81 -20.85 -7.64
C GLU A 447 2.99 -21.76 -6.43
N VAL A 448 3.52 -21.22 -5.33
CA VAL A 448 3.66 -21.96 -4.08
C VAL A 448 3.35 -21.09 -2.89
N ALA A 449 2.64 -21.66 -1.91
CA ALA A 449 2.46 -21.09 -0.58
C ALA A 449 2.81 -22.12 0.47
N VAL A 450 3.52 -21.70 1.50
CA VAL A 450 3.98 -22.60 2.57
C VAL A 450 3.36 -22.17 3.89
N THR A 451 2.87 -23.13 4.66
CA THR A 451 2.36 -22.88 6.00
C THR A 451 2.52 -24.10 6.90
N GLU A 452 2.39 -23.89 8.19
CA GLU A 452 2.31 -24.95 9.17
C GLU A 452 0.94 -25.66 9.07
N LEU A 453 0.96 -26.97 8.86
CA LEU A 453 -0.23 -27.81 8.79
C LEU A 453 -0.30 -28.74 10.00
N LYS A 454 -1.38 -28.66 10.73
CA LYS A 454 -1.65 -29.54 11.86
C LYS A 454 -2.13 -30.90 11.35
N VAL A 455 -1.30 -31.94 11.52
CA VAL A 455 -1.59 -33.31 11.03
C VAL A 455 -2.08 -34.23 12.16
N ARG A 456 -1.80 -33.87 13.43
CA ARG A 456 -2.32 -34.53 14.66
C ARG A 456 -2.48 -33.49 15.74
N ALA A 457 -3.11 -33.82 16.85
CA ALA A 457 -3.38 -32.89 17.95
C ALA A 457 -2.12 -32.16 18.46
N ASP A 458 -1.00 -32.87 18.46
CA ASP A 458 0.31 -32.43 18.97
C ASP A 458 1.41 -32.32 17.91
N VAL A 459 1.07 -32.58 16.62
CA VAL A 459 2.06 -32.61 15.53
C VAL A 459 1.65 -31.67 14.40
N SER A 460 2.52 -30.70 14.16
CA SER A 460 2.47 -29.85 12.98
C SER A 460 3.65 -30.12 12.06
N VAL A 461 3.45 -29.95 10.76
CA VAL A 461 4.48 -30.09 9.73
C VAL A 461 4.48 -28.89 8.81
N ILE A 462 5.62 -28.60 8.20
CA ILE A 462 5.68 -27.64 7.10
C ILE A 462 5.07 -28.31 5.87
N ALA A 463 4.03 -27.68 5.31
CA ALA A 463 3.37 -28.12 4.08
C ALA A 463 3.50 -27.05 3.00
N ALA A 464 3.82 -27.48 1.77
CA ALA A 464 3.84 -26.61 0.59
C ALA A 464 2.60 -26.88 -0.27
N PHE A 465 1.82 -25.83 -0.50
CA PHE A 465 0.64 -25.81 -1.36
C PHE A 465 1.08 -25.32 -2.73
N VAL A 466 1.02 -26.19 -3.72
CA VAL A 466 1.58 -25.96 -5.05
C VAL A 466 0.49 -25.87 -6.11
N VAL A 467 0.45 -24.77 -6.83
CA VAL A 467 -0.23 -24.67 -8.12
C VAL A 467 0.78 -25.12 -9.19
N PRO A 468 0.51 -26.21 -9.93
CA PRO A 468 1.44 -26.69 -10.94
C PRO A 468 1.67 -25.65 -12.04
N ALA A 469 2.89 -25.61 -12.59
CA ALA A 469 3.15 -24.88 -13.83
C ALA A 469 2.31 -25.44 -14.99
N GLU A 470 2.03 -24.61 -15.99
CA GLU A 470 1.22 -25.02 -17.14
C GLU A 470 1.86 -26.23 -17.85
N GLY A 471 1.09 -27.31 -18.00
CA GLY A 471 1.56 -28.56 -18.60
C GLY A 471 2.47 -29.43 -17.70
N ALA A 472 2.77 -29.01 -16.49
CA ALA A 472 3.63 -29.78 -15.60
C ALA A 472 2.89 -30.95 -14.93
N VAL A 473 3.62 -32.05 -14.74
CA VAL A 473 3.12 -33.22 -13.99
C VAL A 473 3.16 -32.93 -12.49
N ARG A 474 2.13 -33.37 -11.77
CA ARG A 474 2.07 -33.26 -10.29
C ARG A 474 3.00 -34.29 -9.65
N ASP A 475 4.27 -33.96 -9.50
CA ASP A 475 5.30 -34.85 -8.91
C ASP A 475 5.78 -34.29 -7.57
N ALA A 476 5.11 -34.69 -6.49
CA ALA A 476 5.46 -34.26 -5.13
C ALA A 476 6.87 -34.74 -4.73
N LYS A 477 7.31 -35.91 -5.23
CA LYS A 477 8.63 -36.46 -4.89
C LYS A 477 9.74 -35.57 -5.48
N SER A 478 9.61 -35.16 -6.73
CA SER A 478 10.58 -34.26 -7.38
C SER A 478 10.73 -32.96 -6.62
N ILE A 479 9.61 -32.36 -6.16
CA ILE A 479 9.63 -31.11 -5.38
C ILE A 479 10.27 -31.32 -4.00
N LEU A 480 10.00 -32.46 -3.33
CA LEU A 480 10.65 -32.78 -2.04
C LEU A 480 12.15 -33.03 -2.19
N ASP A 481 12.58 -33.71 -3.25
CA ASP A 481 13.98 -33.93 -3.55
C ASP A 481 14.70 -32.61 -3.86
N PHE A 482 14.05 -31.71 -4.59
CA PHE A 482 14.53 -30.35 -4.85
C PHE A 482 14.67 -29.53 -3.56
N ALA A 483 13.65 -29.57 -2.69
CA ALA A 483 13.70 -28.93 -1.38
C ALA A 483 14.84 -29.49 -0.51
N ALA A 484 15.13 -30.80 -0.64
CA ALA A 484 16.20 -31.43 0.11
C ALA A 484 17.59 -30.96 -0.30
N ALA A 485 17.77 -30.54 -1.54
CA ALA A 485 19.02 -29.96 -2.04
C ALA A 485 19.19 -28.48 -1.65
N ALA A 486 18.06 -27.74 -1.52
CA ALA A 486 18.09 -26.28 -1.33
C ALA A 486 17.96 -25.84 0.14
N LEU A 487 17.38 -26.69 1.03
CA LEU A 487 16.99 -26.30 2.39
C LEU A 487 17.58 -27.21 3.47
N ALA A 488 17.91 -26.62 4.62
CA ALA A 488 18.25 -27.38 5.83
C ALA A 488 17.08 -28.29 6.26
N GLY A 489 17.38 -29.43 6.88
CA GLY A 489 16.40 -30.48 7.17
C GLY A 489 15.16 -30.05 7.94
N TYR A 490 15.30 -29.10 8.87
CA TYR A 490 14.18 -28.56 9.65
C TYR A 490 13.30 -27.56 8.88
N LYS A 491 13.78 -26.99 7.76
CA LYS A 491 13.04 -26.07 6.90
C LYS A 491 12.28 -26.76 5.78
N ARG A 492 12.55 -28.04 5.54
CA ARG A 492 11.99 -28.79 4.40
C ARG A 492 10.51 -29.07 4.60
N PRO A 493 9.67 -28.83 3.59
CA PRO A 493 8.31 -29.33 3.62
C PRO A 493 8.27 -30.84 3.82
N ARG A 494 7.34 -31.29 4.61
CA ARG A 494 7.05 -32.72 4.80
C ARG A 494 5.90 -33.19 3.92
N GLU A 495 5.11 -32.24 3.43
CA GLU A 495 3.99 -32.51 2.54
C GLU A 495 3.98 -31.50 1.39
N ILE A 496 3.67 -32.01 0.18
CA ILE A 496 3.34 -31.22 -1.00
C ILE A 496 1.87 -31.48 -1.31
N ILE A 497 1.07 -30.42 -1.31
CA ILE A 497 -0.36 -30.45 -1.58
C ILE A 497 -0.62 -29.67 -2.86
N PHE A 498 -1.07 -30.35 -3.91
CA PHE A 498 -1.43 -29.69 -5.16
C PHE A 498 -2.82 -29.07 -5.05
N VAL A 499 -2.90 -27.79 -5.41
CA VAL A 499 -4.13 -27.00 -5.43
C VAL A 499 -4.35 -26.40 -6.82
N GLU A 500 -5.58 -26.05 -7.16
CA GLU A 500 -5.88 -25.38 -8.43
C GLU A 500 -5.52 -23.88 -8.37
N ASN A 501 -5.72 -23.27 -7.20
CA ASN A 501 -5.37 -21.87 -6.95
C ASN A 501 -5.06 -21.66 -5.46
N LEU A 502 -4.29 -20.63 -5.16
CA LEU A 502 -4.04 -20.16 -3.80
C LEU A 502 -5.12 -19.17 -3.37
N PRO A 503 -5.73 -19.32 -2.18
CA PRO A 503 -6.69 -18.36 -1.65
C PRO A 503 -5.99 -17.01 -1.43
N ARG A 504 -6.61 -15.92 -1.91
CA ARG A 504 -6.07 -14.58 -1.81
C ARG A 504 -7.10 -13.62 -1.22
N THR A 505 -6.62 -12.58 -0.57
CA THR A 505 -7.45 -11.43 -0.20
C THR A 505 -7.87 -10.66 -1.46
N ALA A 506 -8.84 -9.75 -1.34
CA ALA A 506 -9.20 -8.81 -2.42
C ALA A 506 -7.97 -8.04 -2.97
N ASN A 507 -6.92 -7.96 -2.20
CA ASN A 507 -5.67 -7.25 -2.48
C ASN A 507 -4.56 -8.17 -3.03
N GLY A 508 -4.88 -9.41 -3.40
CA GLY A 508 -3.94 -10.35 -3.99
C GLY A 508 -3.07 -11.14 -3.00
N LYS A 509 -3.04 -10.77 -1.70
CA LYS A 509 -2.19 -11.46 -0.69
C LYS A 509 -2.68 -12.88 -0.42
N VAL A 510 -1.76 -13.85 -0.39
CA VAL A 510 -2.06 -15.25 -0.07
C VAL A 510 -2.54 -15.38 1.38
N GLN A 511 -3.66 -16.09 1.56
CA GLN A 511 -4.28 -16.36 2.87
C GLN A 511 -3.82 -17.73 3.41
N ARG A 512 -2.62 -17.80 4.00
CA ARG A 512 -2.03 -19.04 4.52
C ARG A 512 -2.89 -19.71 5.59
N LYS A 513 -3.54 -18.91 6.45
CA LYS A 513 -4.47 -19.45 7.47
C LYS A 513 -5.63 -20.22 6.86
N VAL A 514 -6.20 -19.71 5.76
CA VAL A 514 -7.28 -20.41 5.02
C VAL A 514 -6.79 -21.73 4.45
N LEU A 515 -5.53 -21.81 3.96
CA LEU A 515 -4.94 -23.07 3.53
C LEU A 515 -4.79 -24.03 4.71
N ALA A 516 -4.21 -23.59 5.82
CA ALA A 516 -4.03 -24.40 7.02
C ALA A 516 -5.36 -24.95 7.55
N GLU A 517 -6.42 -24.14 7.60
CA GLU A 517 -7.75 -24.54 8.06
C GLU A 517 -8.43 -25.52 7.10
N ARG A 518 -8.41 -25.24 5.79
CA ARG A 518 -9.06 -26.07 4.76
C ARG A 518 -8.48 -27.47 4.66
N TYR A 519 -7.18 -27.62 4.89
CA TYR A 519 -6.46 -28.89 4.76
C TYR A 519 -6.08 -29.51 6.10
N ARG A 520 -6.57 -28.97 7.21
CA ARG A 520 -6.42 -29.55 8.54
C ARG A 520 -6.99 -30.96 8.57
N ARG A 521 -6.21 -31.92 9.11
CA ARG A 521 -6.58 -33.36 9.13
C ARG A 521 -7.20 -33.85 10.45
N ILE A 522 -7.57 -32.89 11.35
CA ILE A 522 -8.15 -33.20 12.67
C ILE A 522 -9.42 -32.38 12.86
#